data_ea17c7bb8192cbc032938dff83fe7b0d
#
_entry.id   ea17c7bb8192cbc032938dff83fe7b0d
#
_cell.length_a   1.000
_cell.length_b   1.000
_cell.length_c   1.000
_cell.angle_alpha   90.00
_cell.angle_beta   90.00
_cell.angle_gamma   90.00
#
_symmetry.space_group_name_H-M   'P 1'
#
loop_
_entity.id
_entity.type
_entity.pdbx_description
1 polymer ?
#
loop_
_entity_poly.entity_id
_entity_poly.type
_entity_poly.pdbx_seq_one_letter_code
_entity_poly.pdbx_strand_id
1 'polypeptide(L)'
;SSKAYYQPVATNDAFGRSLRLSEAYLNFCEAKAMLYKAGVANAGQEALNTLNEFRRFRFPLNYQNENITDPEKLITFIHNERRRELCFEDHRWFDLRRWGMPQIQHTWHPDAQSTLVYTLKEHDPGYTIPLPPDALELNNLLEQNPLAPAPRNGINL
;
A
#
# COMPACT_ATOMS: atom_id res chain seq x y z
N SER A 1 -6.46 -30.44 21.19
CA SER A 1 -6.32 -29.06 20.68
C SER A 1 -6.16 -29.15 19.17
N SER A 2 -7.31 -29.02 18.46
CA SER A 2 -7.34 -29.05 17.00
C SER A 2 -6.81 -27.71 16.48
N LYS A 3 -5.63 -27.74 15.88
CA LYS A 3 -5.16 -26.64 15.04
C LYS A 3 -6.10 -26.54 13.84
N ALA A 4 -6.92 -25.51 13.80
CA ALA A 4 -7.68 -25.18 12.61
C ALA A 4 -6.66 -24.78 11.54
N TYR A 5 -6.34 -25.69 10.65
CA TYR A 5 -5.65 -25.35 9.41
C TYR A 5 -6.61 -24.48 8.60
N TYR A 6 -6.23 -23.25 8.38
CA TYR A 6 -6.85 -22.41 7.36
C TYR A 6 -6.62 -23.11 6.02
N GLN A 7 -7.58 -23.91 5.60
CA GLN A 7 -7.60 -24.37 4.22
C GLN A 7 -8.07 -23.16 3.40
N PRO A 8 -7.24 -22.63 2.50
CA PRO A 8 -7.73 -21.68 1.54
C PRO A 8 -8.84 -22.41 0.78
N VAL A 9 -10.08 -21.94 0.94
CA VAL A 9 -11.15 -22.34 0.04
C VAL A 9 -10.62 -21.99 -1.32
N ALA A 10 -10.34 -23.01 -2.13
CA ALA A 10 -10.06 -22.83 -3.54
C ALA A 10 -11.38 -22.35 -4.18
N THR A 11 -11.68 -21.07 -3.99
CA THR A 11 -12.62 -20.40 -4.82
C THR A 11 -11.96 -20.35 -6.20
N ASN A 12 -12.58 -20.93 -7.19
CA ASN A 12 -12.24 -20.75 -8.61
C ASN A 12 -12.42 -19.28 -9.06
N ASP A 13 -12.65 -18.38 -8.17
CA ASP A 13 -12.51 -16.95 -8.29
C ASP A 13 -11.03 -16.58 -8.22
N ALA A 14 -10.27 -17.11 -9.20
CA ALA A 14 -9.16 -16.36 -9.71
C ALA A 14 -9.77 -15.09 -10.34
N PHE A 15 -10.20 -14.16 -9.49
CA PHE A 15 -10.28 -12.76 -9.89
C PHE A 15 -8.93 -12.48 -10.52
N GLY A 16 -8.98 -12.43 -11.87
CA GLY A 16 -7.77 -12.27 -12.60
C GLY A 16 -7.05 -11.07 -12.04
N ARG A 17 -5.93 -11.31 -11.39
CA ARG A 17 -4.95 -10.27 -11.05
C ARG A 17 -4.37 -9.77 -12.36
N SER A 18 -5.27 -9.33 -13.25
CA SER A 18 -4.95 -8.83 -14.56
C SER A 18 -4.51 -7.38 -14.42
N LEU A 19 -3.58 -6.98 -15.27
CA LEU A 19 -3.19 -5.58 -15.40
C LEU A 19 -4.45 -4.74 -15.67
N ARG A 20 -4.77 -3.85 -14.73
CA ARG A 20 -5.88 -2.92 -14.87
C ARG A 20 -5.38 -1.61 -15.47
N LEU A 21 -6.19 -1.05 -16.37
CA LEU A 21 -5.89 0.25 -16.95
C LEU A 21 -5.77 1.36 -15.89
N SER A 22 -6.58 1.29 -14.83
CA SER A 22 -6.48 2.20 -13.68
C SER A 22 -5.12 2.17 -13.01
N GLU A 23 -4.49 1.00 -12.90
CA GLU A 23 -3.12 0.90 -12.38
C GLU A 23 -2.13 1.63 -13.28
N ALA A 24 -2.23 1.46 -14.60
CA ALA A 24 -1.36 2.14 -15.56
C ALA A 24 -1.50 3.67 -15.49
N TYR A 25 -2.74 4.19 -15.37
CA TYR A 25 -2.99 5.62 -15.16
C TYR A 25 -2.32 6.13 -13.88
N LEU A 26 -2.48 5.43 -12.77
CA LEU A 26 -1.92 5.84 -11.48
C LEU A 26 -0.39 5.69 -11.45
N ASN A 27 0.19 4.67 -12.12
CA ASN A 27 1.63 4.55 -12.30
C ASN A 27 2.20 5.74 -13.09
N PHE A 28 1.52 6.15 -14.17
CA PHE A 28 1.91 7.33 -14.94
C PHE A 28 1.85 8.61 -14.10
N CYS A 29 0.73 8.82 -13.38
CA CYS A 29 0.57 9.99 -12.51
C CYS A 29 1.68 10.07 -11.46
N GLU A 30 1.99 8.95 -10.81
CA GLU A 30 3.04 8.87 -9.80
C GLU A 30 4.42 9.17 -10.39
N ALA A 31 4.77 8.52 -11.51
CA ALA A 31 6.04 8.76 -12.18
C ALA A 31 6.22 10.23 -12.58
N LYS A 32 5.18 10.87 -13.13
CA LYS A 32 5.19 12.29 -13.47
C LYS A 32 5.29 13.21 -12.26
N ALA A 33 4.59 12.88 -11.16
CA ALA A 33 4.70 13.65 -9.92
C ALA A 33 6.10 13.55 -9.30
N MET A 34 6.74 12.37 -9.39
CA MET A 34 8.13 12.20 -8.95
C MET A 34 9.12 12.99 -9.82
N LEU A 35 8.92 13.03 -11.14
CA LEU A 35 9.70 13.87 -12.04
C LEU A 35 9.51 15.36 -11.73
N TYR A 36 8.28 15.77 -11.40
CA TYR A 36 8.00 17.14 -10.98
C TYR A 36 8.75 17.50 -9.70
N LYS A 37 8.75 16.62 -8.71
CA LYS A 37 9.56 16.77 -7.49
C LYS A 37 11.05 16.89 -7.80
N ALA A 38 11.53 16.18 -8.81
CA ALA A 38 12.92 16.29 -9.30
C ALA A 38 13.20 17.53 -10.15
N GLY A 39 12.24 18.43 -10.35
CA GLY A 39 12.42 19.69 -11.06
C GLY A 39 12.18 19.62 -12.57
N VAL A 40 11.61 18.53 -13.08
CA VAL A 40 11.29 18.42 -14.53
C VAL A 40 10.10 19.31 -14.87
N ALA A 41 10.31 20.26 -15.76
CA ALA A 41 9.27 21.18 -16.22
C ALA A 41 8.06 20.41 -16.81
N ASN A 42 6.86 20.95 -16.61
CA ASN A 42 5.58 20.41 -17.07
C ASN A 42 5.15 19.04 -16.50
N ALA A 43 6.05 18.27 -15.87
CA ALA A 43 5.71 16.95 -15.35
C ALA A 43 4.57 16.99 -14.32
N GLY A 44 4.54 18.01 -13.47
CA GLY A 44 3.46 18.21 -12.49
C GLY A 44 2.10 18.44 -13.15
N GLN A 45 2.07 19.24 -14.21
CA GLN A 45 0.83 19.50 -14.95
C GLN A 45 0.35 18.24 -15.71
N GLU A 46 1.26 17.46 -16.26
CA GLU A 46 0.92 16.20 -16.92
C GLU A 46 0.35 15.19 -15.93
N ALA A 47 0.97 15.04 -14.76
CA ALA A 47 0.44 14.20 -13.67
C ALA A 47 -0.97 14.63 -13.28
N LEU A 48 -1.18 15.92 -13.05
CA LEU A 48 -2.45 16.47 -12.59
C LEU A 48 -3.55 16.35 -13.65
N ASN A 49 -3.23 16.58 -14.91
CA ASN A 49 -4.18 16.44 -16.02
C ASN A 49 -4.67 14.97 -16.13
N THR A 50 -3.73 14.03 -16.12
CA THR A 50 -4.05 12.60 -16.20
C THR A 50 -4.82 12.12 -14.98
N LEU A 51 -4.46 12.60 -13.78
CA LEU A 51 -5.19 12.30 -12.54
C LEU A 51 -6.63 12.83 -12.60
N ASN A 52 -6.83 14.06 -13.05
CA ASN A 52 -8.15 14.66 -13.19
C ASN A 52 -9.00 13.94 -14.24
N GLU A 53 -8.41 13.54 -15.36
CA GLU A 53 -9.07 12.72 -16.36
C GLU A 53 -9.53 11.39 -15.76
N PHE A 54 -8.64 10.67 -15.08
CA PHE A 54 -8.96 9.41 -14.39
C PHE A 54 -10.11 9.59 -13.39
N ARG A 55 -10.04 10.60 -12.52
CA ARG A 55 -11.04 10.85 -11.48
C ARG A 55 -12.40 11.22 -12.06
N ARG A 56 -12.45 11.90 -13.20
CA ARG A 56 -13.70 12.27 -13.89
C ARG A 56 -14.54 11.05 -14.27
N PHE A 57 -13.90 9.91 -14.56
CA PHE A 57 -14.60 8.65 -14.78
C PHE A 57 -15.10 7.98 -13.49
N ARG A 58 -14.55 8.35 -12.33
CA ARG A 58 -14.98 7.82 -11.02
C ARG A 58 -16.04 8.69 -10.36
N PHE A 59 -16.04 9.99 -10.64
CA PHE A 59 -16.93 10.98 -10.06
C PHE A 59 -17.64 11.77 -11.16
N PRO A 60 -18.56 11.15 -11.91
CA PRO A 60 -19.13 11.78 -13.11
C PRO A 60 -20.01 13.01 -12.83
N LEU A 61 -20.62 13.07 -11.64
CA LEU A 61 -21.53 14.17 -11.28
C LEU A 61 -20.77 15.25 -10.49
N ASN A 62 -20.77 16.47 -11.04
CA ASN A 62 -20.21 17.66 -10.39
C ASN A 62 -18.73 17.54 -9.98
N TYR A 63 -17.93 16.70 -10.70
CA TYR A 63 -16.52 16.60 -10.43
C TYR A 63 -15.82 17.94 -10.67
N GLN A 64 -15.08 18.38 -9.65
CA GLN A 64 -14.19 19.53 -9.74
C GLN A 64 -12.76 19.04 -9.88
N ASN A 65 -12.03 19.62 -10.83
CA ASN A 65 -10.62 19.27 -11.04
C ASN A 65 -9.80 19.64 -9.80
N GLU A 66 -8.93 18.72 -9.40
CA GLU A 66 -7.89 19.02 -8.40
C GLU A 66 -6.90 20.03 -8.99
N ASN A 67 -6.41 20.92 -8.14
CA ASN A 67 -5.36 21.89 -8.49
C ASN A 67 -4.28 21.86 -7.41
N ILE A 68 -3.30 20.96 -7.56
CA ILE A 68 -2.26 20.72 -6.58
C ILE A 68 -0.92 21.08 -7.21
N THR A 69 -0.33 22.18 -6.77
CA THR A 69 0.94 22.72 -7.29
C THR A 69 2.15 22.30 -6.47
N ASP A 70 1.95 21.84 -5.24
CA ASP A 70 3.02 21.32 -4.40
C ASP A 70 3.31 19.87 -4.76
N PRO A 71 4.58 19.52 -5.11
CA PRO A 71 4.92 18.18 -5.58
C PRO A 71 4.72 17.10 -4.52
N GLU A 72 5.00 17.38 -3.24
CA GLU A 72 4.83 16.39 -2.17
C GLU A 72 3.34 16.12 -1.90
N LYS A 73 2.53 17.18 -1.93
CA LYS A 73 1.07 17.04 -1.80
C LYS A 73 0.49 16.28 -2.97
N LEU A 74 0.99 16.52 -4.19
CA LEU A 74 0.55 15.80 -5.39
C LEU A 74 0.86 14.31 -5.29
N ILE A 75 2.09 13.95 -4.91
CA ILE A 75 2.52 12.56 -4.70
C ILE A 75 1.63 11.91 -3.63
N THR A 76 1.45 12.55 -2.49
CA THR A 76 0.61 12.04 -1.40
C THR A 76 -0.84 11.83 -1.85
N PHE A 77 -1.37 12.75 -2.64
CA PHE A 77 -2.73 12.64 -3.18
C PHE A 77 -2.85 11.43 -4.12
N ILE A 78 -1.88 11.26 -5.04
CA ILE A 78 -1.83 10.12 -5.98
C ILE A 78 -1.70 8.80 -5.22
N HIS A 79 -0.86 8.72 -4.18
CA HIS A 79 -0.72 7.54 -3.33
C HIS A 79 -2.05 7.17 -2.64
N ASN A 80 -2.79 8.17 -2.17
CA ASN A 80 -4.10 7.96 -1.56
C ASN A 80 -5.15 7.53 -2.59
N GLU A 81 -5.11 8.08 -3.79
CA GLU A 81 -6.00 7.66 -4.88
C GLU A 81 -5.72 6.21 -5.29
N ARG A 82 -4.43 5.85 -5.43
CA ARG A 82 -4.00 4.49 -5.71
C ARG A 82 -4.47 3.51 -4.62
N ARG A 83 -4.34 3.89 -3.35
CA ARG A 83 -4.83 3.08 -2.22
C ARG A 83 -6.34 2.82 -2.31
N ARG A 84 -7.12 3.81 -2.73
CA ARG A 84 -8.58 3.67 -2.87
C ARG A 84 -8.98 2.84 -4.08
N GLU A 85 -8.36 3.11 -5.23
CA GLU A 85 -8.68 2.44 -6.49
C GLU A 85 -8.30 0.97 -6.50
N LEU A 86 -7.13 0.62 -5.94
CA LEU A 86 -6.59 -0.74 -5.92
C LEU A 86 -6.79 -1.42 -4.56
N CYS A 87 -7.84 -1.04 -3.86
CA CYS A 87 -8.21 -1.61 -2.56
C CYS A 87 -8.56 -3.10 -2.72
N PHE A 88 -8.04 -3.94 -1.83
CA PHE A 88 -8.20 -5.41 -1.83
C PHE A 88 -7.56 -6.16 -3.02
N GLU A 89 -6.66 -5.51 -3.77
CA GLU A 89 -5.96 -6.11 -4.91
C GLU A 89 -4.48 -6.42 -4.60
N ASP A 90 -4.12 -6.57 -3.34
CA ASP A 90 -2.78 -6.92 -2.82
C ASP A 90 -1.66 -5.90 -3.11
N HIS A 91 -1.95 -4.76 -3.74
CA HIS A 91 -0.94 -3.76 -4.11
C HIS A 91 -0.36 -3.01 -2.91
N ARG A 92 -1.15 -2.80 -1.84
CA ARG A 92 -0.80 -1.89 -0.75
C ARG A 92 0.53 -2.19 -0.07
N TRP A 93 0.83 -3.47 0.17
CA TRP A 93 2.07 -3.86 0.85
C TRP A 93 3.31 -3.55 0.00
N PHE A 94 3.25 -3.85 -1.28
CA PHE A 94 4.33 -3.54 -2.22
C PHE A 94 4.51 -2.03 -2.39
N ASP A 95 3.42 -1.28 -2.46
CA ASP A 95 3.45 0.18 -2.51
C ASP A 95 4.13 0.77 -1.27
N LEU A 96 3.75 0.36 -0.08
CA LEU A 96 4.39 0.82 1.16
C LEU A 96 5.89 0.53 1.18
N ARG A 97 6.31 -0.63 0.71
CA ARG A 97 7.73 -0.98 0.63
C ARG A 97 8.50 -0.07 -0.32
N ARG A 98 8.00 0.16 -1.54
CA ARG A 98 8.65 1.02 -2.52
C ARG A 98 8.58 2.51 -2.17
N TRP A 99 7.64 2.93 -1.32
CA TRP A 99 7.53 4.29 -0.80
C TRP A 99 8.36 4.54 0.45
N GLY A 100 9.33 3.69 0.74
CA GLY A 100 10.29 3.88 1.82
C GLY A 100 9.86 3.28 3.15
N MET A 101 8.92 2.32 3.15
CA MET A 101 8.49 1.62 4.38
C MET A 101 8.09 2.58 5.51
N PRO A 102 7.12 3.48 5.30
CA PRO A 102 6.76 4.52 6.25
C PRO A 102 6.17 3.92 7.53
N GLN A 103 6.18 4.71 8.61
CA GLN A 103 5.42 4.34 9.80
C GLN A 103 3.92 4.31 9.47
N ILE A 104 3.24 3.25 9.91
CA ILE A 104 1.78 3.15 9.85
C ILE A 104 1.20 2.79 11.20
N GLN A 105 0.01 3.30 11.48
CA GLN A 105 -0.72 3.01 12.71
C GLN A 105 -2.13 2.55 12.40
N HIS A 106 -2.60 1.60 13.19
CA HIS A 106 -3.97 1.14 13.18
C HIS A 106 -4.54 1.14 14.58
N THR A 107 -5.76 1.65 14.69
CA THR A 107 -6.51 1.64 15.93
C THR A 107 -7.45 0.43 15.91
N TRP A 108 -7.49 -0.30 17.01
CA TRP A 108 -8.35 -1.44 17.20
C TRP A 108 -9.20 -1.23 18.47
N HIS A 109 -10.48 -1.48 18.37
CA HIS A 109 -11.42 -1.42 19.49
C HIS A 109 -11.90 -2.83 19.81
N PRO A 110 -11.26 -3.54 20.77
CA PRO A 110 -11.67 -4.89 21.15
C PRO A 110 -13.06 -4.90 21.82
N ASP A 111 -13.42 -3.79 22.45
CA ASP A 111 -14.73 -3.54 23.07
C ASP A 111 -15.06 -2.03 23.01
N ALA A 112 -16.21 -1.66 23.58
CA ALA A 112 -16.67 -0.25 23.53
C ALA A 112 -15.86 0.71 24.42
N GLN A 113 -15.07 0.19 25.36
CA GLN A 113 -14.32 0.97 26.34
C GLN A 113 -12.80 0.98 26.07
N SER A 114 -12.32 0.07 25.23
CA SER A 114 -10.89 -0.13 25.00
C SER A 114 -10.48 0.34 23.63
N THR A 115 -9.36 1.03 23.56
CA THR A 115 -8.74 1.46 22.30
C THR A 115 -7.28 1.07 22.30
N LEU A 116 -6.90 0.19 21.40
CA LEU A 116 -5.53 -0.27 21.21
C LEU A 116 -4.94 0.33 19.94
N VAL A 117 -3.73 0.86 20.02
CA VAL A 117 -2.99 1.36 18.86
C VAL A 117 -1.83 0.43 18.55
N TYR A 118 -1.83 -0.07 17.32
CA TYR A 118 -0.75 -0.88 16.77
C TYR A 118 0.08 -0.04 15.80
N THR A 119 1.38 -0.01 16.02
CA THR A 119 2.29 0.76 15.19
C THR A 119 3.30 -0.15 14.51
N LEU A 120 3.38 -0.08 13.19
CA LEU A 120 4.51 -0.55 12.41
C LEU A 120 5.44 0.65 12.22
N LYS A 121 6.65 0.61 12.76
CA LYS A 121 7.61 1.72 12.66
C LYS A 121 8.13 1.87 11.23
N GLU A 122 8.69 3.01 10.94
CA GLU A 122 9.43 3.24 9.70
C GLU A 122 10.60 2.23 9.60
N HIS A 123 10.81 1.65 8.42
CA HIS A 123 11.81 0.61 8.15
C HIS A 123 11.76 -0.62 9.07
N ASP A 124 10.60 -0.88 9.67
CA ASP A 124 10.42 -2.02 10.56
C ASP A 124 10.72 -3.35 9.85
N PRO A 125 11.44 -4.31 10.48
CA PRO A 125 11.67 -5.64 9.91
C PRO A 125 10.39 -6.36 9.46
N GLY A 126 9.26 -6.07 10.10
CA GLY A 126 7.95 -6.59 9.71
C GLY A 126 7.49 -6.25 8.30
N TYR A 127 8.14 -5.31 7.61
CA TYR A 127 7.93 -5.06 6.18
C TYR A 127 8.47 -6.18 5.29
N THR A 128 9.30 -7.07 5.81
CA THR A 128 9.83 -8.23 5.08
C THR A 128 9.25 -9.51 5.65
N ILE A 129 8.66 -10.33 4.79
CA ILE A 129 8.10 -11.61 5.20
C ILE A 129 9.26 -12.55 5.53
N PRO A 130 9.23 -13.24 6.70
CA PRO A 130 10.25 -14.23 7.04
C PRO A 130 10.25 -15.39 6.05
N LEU A 131 11.42 -15.97 5.81
CA LEU A 131 11.53 -17.22 5.07
C LEU A 131 10.83 -18.33 5.86
N PRO A 132 10.04 -19.20 5.22
CA PRO A 132 9.42 -20.34 5.87
C PRO A 132 10.48 -21.25 6.51
N PRO A 133 10.22 -21.83 7.70
CA PRO A 133 11.16 -22.75 8.34
C PRO A 133 11.58 -23.90 7.43
N ASP A 134 10.65 -24.50 6.72
CA ASP A 134 10.92 -25.61 5.80
C ASP A 134 11.93 -25.24 4.69
N ALA A 135 11.89 -24.00 4.20
CA ALA A 135 12.86 -23.54 3.20
C ALA A 135 14.27 -23.43 3.78
N LEU A 136 14.40 -23.01 5.05
CA LEU A 136 15.68 -22.92 5.75
C LEU A 136 16.23 -24.30 6.09
N GLU A 137 15.37 -25.25 6.44
CA GLU A 137 15.77 -26.64 6.70
C GLU A 137 16.27 -27.35 5.44
N LEU A 138 15.64 -27.08 4.29
CA LEU A 138 16.02 -27.66 3.00
C LEU A 138 17.29 -27.06 2.40
N ASN A 139 17.65 -25.85 2.79
CA ASN A 139 18.84 -25.17 2.29
C ASN A 139 19.53 -24.38 3.41
N ASN A 140 20.55 -24.98 3.98
CA ASN A 140 21.34 -24.39 5.08
C ASN A 140 22.23 -23.21 4.69
N LEU A 141 22.26 -22.85 3.41
CA LEU A 141 22.95 -21.64 2.92
C LEU A 141 22.02 -20.41 2.94
N LEU A 142 20.72 -20.60 3.21
CA LEU A 142 19.79 -19.50 3.34
C LEU A 142 19.90 -18.87 4.73
N GLU A 143 20.05 -17.57 4.75
CA GLU A 143 19.96 -16.76 5.98
C GLU A 143 18.55 -16.18 6.14
N GLN A 144 18.05 -16.21 7.38
CA GLN A 144 16.75 -15.63 7.69
C GLN A 144 16.78 -14.09 7.55
N ASN A 145 15.70 -13.54 7.01
CA ASN A 145 15.45 -12.10 7.05
C ASN A 145 15.42 -11.60 8.50
N PRO A 146 15.76 -10.31 8.75
CA PRO A 146 15.57 -9.71 10.08
C PRO A 146 14.12 -9.88 10.54
N LEU A 147 13.94 -10.53 11.69
CA LEU A 147 12.60 -10.80 12.23
C LEU A 147 12.07 -9.58 12.96
N ALA A 148 10.79 -9.32 12.76
CA ALA A 148 10.09 -8.35 13.59
C ALA A 148 10.03 -8.85 15.04
N PRO A 149 10.24 -7.97 16.04
CA PRO A 149 10.03 -8.34 17.44
C PRO A 149 8.58 -8.81 17.63
N ALA A 150 8.43 -9.97 18.26
CA ALA A 150 7.13 -10.54 18.60
C ALA A 150 6.93 -10.51 20.13
N PRO A 151 5.66 -10.48 20.60
CA PRO A 151 4.46 -10.02 19.91
C PRO A 151 4.36 -8.49 19.91
N ARG A 152 3.70 -7.93 18.92
CA ARG A 152 3.36 -6.51 18.93
C ARG A 152 2.10 -6.32 19.77
N ASN A 153 2.26 -5.78 20.96
CA ASN A 153 1.13 -5.43 21.81
C ASN A 153 0.60 -4.05 21.43
N GLY A 154 -0.71 -3.92 21.34
CA GLY A 154 -1.34 -2.62 21.21
C GLY A 154 -1.12 -1.79 22.49
N ILE A 155 -0.95 -0.48 22.33
CA ILE A 155 -0.86 0.46 23.43
C ILE A 155 -2.26 0.98 23.70
N ASN A 156 -2.71 0.93 24.94
CA ASN A 156 -3.96 1.56 25.37
C ASN A 156 -3.84 3.09 25.27
N LEU A 157 -4.84 3.73 24.70
CA LEU A 157 -5.03 5.17 24.70
C LEU A 157 -5.88 5.62 25.90
#